data_25a05286499299228952cff6e6120793
#
_entry.id   25a05286499299228952cff6e6120793
#
_cell.length_a   1.000
_cell.length_b   1.000
_cell.length_c   1.000
_cell.angle_alpha   90.00
_cell.angle_beta   90.00
_cell.angle_gamma   90.00
#
_symmetry.space_group_name_H-M   'P 1'
#
loop_
_entity.id
_entity.type
_entity.pdbx_description
1 polymer ?
#
loop_
_entity_poly.entity_id
_entity_poly.type
_entity_poly.pdbx_seq_one_letter_code
_entity_poly.pdbx_strand_id
1 'polypeptide(L)'
;MDKVISCIVLAAGAGRRMGYKENKIFIPLGRFSIIQRTLQNVANVDGLKEIILVVAEGEQEYMTKHLQELDLIVPVQIVLGGKERQDSVACGLQAVSENTNIVLVHDGARPLASTEMFNNVADAANTYGAATVGVPATDTIKRVDTDHNVLETLQRSELYQIQTPQGFQKELFVEAHQAAYETKYLGTDDVSLVEYVGKPVHIVEGDYCNIKVTTPNDIAVAKRYLGIEDTRMRVGFGYDIHQLKAGRPCILGGVHIESELGPDGHSDADVLIHALMDAMLGAAGLRDIGYYFPPEDDQYKGISSMLLLEKVNSLLKERGLQAYNIDIMVISETPKLKPHIDTMKSNLQSVLEIPLERISIKATTNEMLGAIGRREGIAAQAVISVYEGEV
;
A
#
# COMPACT_ATOMS: atom_id res chain seq x y z
N MET A 1 -6.75 -11.20 41.09
CA MET A 1 -8.02 -10.53 40.75
C MET A 1 -8.21 -10.64 39.24
N ASP A 2 -9.44 -10.79 38.80
CA ASP A 2 -9.72 -10.77 37.38
C ASP A 2 -9.35 -9.40 36.79
N LYS A 3 -8.65 -9.37 35.65
CA LYS A 3 -8.28 -8.14 34.98
C LYS A 3 -9.52 -7.49 34.39
N VAL A 4 -9.81 -6.27 34.79
CA VAL A 4 -10.81 -5.40 34.17
C VAL A 4 -10.07 -4.28 33.46
N ILE A 5 -10.03 -4.34 32.15
CA ILE A 5 -9.15 -3.51 31.33
C ILE A 5 -9.95 -2.42 30.60
N SER A 6 -9.46 -1.17 30.63
CA SER A 6 -9.87 -0.11 29.72
C SER A 6 -8.66 0.28 28.86
N CYS A 7 -8.87 0.52 27.57
CA CYS A 7 -7.81 0.94 26.66
C CYS A 7 -8.06 2.37 26.17
N ILE A 8 -7.11 3.27 26.42
CA ILE A 8 -7.09 4.63 25.88
C ILE A 8 -6.34 4.60 24.56
N VAL A 9 -7.01 4.90 23.46
CA VAL A 9 -6.42 4.97 22.12
C VAL A 9 -6.30 6.43 21.70
N LEU A 10 -5.06 6.86 21.46
CA LEU A 10 -4.75 8.26 21.15
C LEU A 10 -4.85 8.51 19.64
N ALA A 11 -5.83 9.28 19.25
CA ALA A 11 -6.14 9.66 17.87
C ALA A 11 -6.11 11.19 17.62
N ALA A 12 -5.84 12.02 18.65
CA ALA A 12 -5.86 13.49 18.59
C ALA A 12 -4.65 14.14 17.91
N GLY A 13 -3.68 13.37 17.42
CA GLY A 13 -2.46 13.90 16.81
C GLY A 13 -2.70 14.51 15.42
N ALA A 14 -2.39 15.79 15.25
CA ALA A 14 -2.68 16.58 14.03
C ALA A 14 -1.93 16.17 12.75
N GLY A 15 -1.10 15.11 12.75
CA GLY A 15 -0.46 14.54 11.54
C GLY A 15 0.35 15.49 10.65
N ARG A 16 0.72 16.69 11.14
CA ARG A 16 1.31 17.82 10.36
C ARG A 16 2.49 17.44 9.45
N ARG A 17 3.24 16.38 9.78
CA ARG A 17 4.43 15.90 9.03
C ARG A 17 4.10 15.13 7.74
N MET A 18 2.84 14.74 7.53
CA MET A 18 2.42 13.89 6.41
C MET A 18 2.04 14.69 5.15
N GLY A 19 1.80 16.02 5.26
CA GLY A 19 1.39 16.85 4.13
C GLY A 19 -0.05 16.62 3.63
N TYR A 20 -0.81 15.74 4.26
CA TYR A 20 -2.23 15.50 3.93
C TYR A 20 -3.12 16.55 4.62
N LYS A 21 -4.26 16.84 3.98
CA LYS A 21 -5.29 17.76 4.53
C LYS A 21 -6.04 17.14 5.72
N GLU A 22 -6.13 15.81 5.75
CA GLU A 22 -6.81 15.03 6.77
C GLU A 22 -5.83 14.38 7.74
N ASN A 23 -6.34 13.97 8.91
CA ASN A 23 -5.51 13.26 9.90
C ASN A 23 -5.06 11.90 9.33
N LYS A 24 -3.76 11.65 9.41
CA LYS A 24 -3.10 10.44 8.88
C LYS A 24 -3.73 9.10 9.33
N ILE A 25 -4.38 9.07 10.50
CA ILE A 25 -5.00 7.85 11.02
C ILE A 25 -6.16 7.35 10.16
N PHE A 26 -6.73 8.21 9.32
CA PHE A 26 -7.79 7.86 8.38
C PHE A 26 -7.29 7.33 7.04
N ILE A 27 -5.98 7.38 6.79
CA ILE A 27 -5.38 6.86 5.55
C ILE A 27 -5.66 5.35 5.44
N PRO A 28 -6.15 4.88 4.28
CA PRO A 28 -6.45 3.47 4.09
C PRO A 28 -5.18 2.61 4.03
N LEU A 29 -5.21 1.49 4.73
CA LEU A 29 -4.29 0.38 4.62
C LEU A 29 -5.08 -0.85 4.11
N GLY A 30 -5.31 -0.94 2.81
CA GLY A 30 -6.23 -1.89 2.19
C GLY A 30 -7.69 -1.56 2.53
N ARG A 31 -8.46 -2.55 2.99
CA ARG A 31 -9.90 -2.38 3.30
C ARG A 31 -10.17 -1.43 4.47
N PHE A 32 -9.26 -1.30 5.42
CA PHE A 32 -9.44 -0.55 6.66
C PHE A 32 -8.43 0.60 6.76
N SER A 33 -8.80 1.68 7.40
CA SER A 33 -7.88 2.77 7.73
C SER A 33 -6.92 2.38 8.87
N ILE A 34 -5.88 3.18 9.07
CA ILE A 34 -4.90 2.99 10.16
C ILE A 34 -5.61 2.83 11.50
N ILE A 35 -6.52 3.76 11.84
CA ILE A 35 -7.23 3.71 13.12
C ILE A 35 -8.17 2.51 13.23
N GLN A 36 -8.87 2.15 12.14
CA GLN A 36 -9.75 0.98 12.15
C GLN A 36 -8.99 -0.30 12.45
N ARG A 37 -7.80 -0.49 11.85
CA ARG A 37 -6.93 -1.65 12.16
C ARG A 37 -6.47 -1.67 13.62
N THR A 38 -6.06 -0.51 14.12
CA THR A 38 -5.68 -0.38 15.53
C THR A 38 -6.83 -0.81 16.44
N LEU A 39 -8.03 -0.29 16.19
CA LEU A 39 -9.21 -0.60 17.03
C LEU A 39 -9.63 -2.07 16.95
N GLN A 40 -9.51 -2.71 15.78
CA GLN A 40 -9.77 -4.16 15.65
C GLN A 40 -8.82 -4.99 16.50
N ASN A 41 -7.53 -4.65 16.54
CA ASN A 41 -6.56 -5.38 17.37
C ASN A 41 -6.82 -5.16 18.86
N VAL A 42 -7.13 -3.92 19.25
CA VAL A 42 -7.47 -3.57 20.66
C VAL A 42 -8.74 -4.28 21.11
N ALA A 43 -9.78 -4.32 20.28
CA ALA A 43 -11.08 -4.89 20.66
C ALA A 43 -11.04 -6.38 21.02
N ASN A 44 -9.99 -7.09 20.62
CA ASN A 44 -9.79 -8.52 20.90
C ASN A 44 -8.96 -8.79 22.16
N VAL A 45 -8.61 -7.75 22.94
CA VAL A 45 -7.81 -7.90 24.18
C VAL A 45 -8.63 -8.62 25.27
N ASP A 46 -8.02 -9.60 25.92
CA ASP A 46 -8.66 -10.40 26.97
C ASP A 46 -8.99 -9.54 28.19
N GLY A 47 -10.25 -9.57 28.61
CA GLY A 47 -10.72 -8.78 29.75
C GLY A 47 -10.97 -7.30 29.47
N LEU A 48 -10.87 -6.87 28.19
CA LEU A 48 -11.20 -5.51 27.79
C LEU A 48 -12.69 -5.24 27.99
N LYS A 49 -13.02 -4.12 28.64
CA LYS A 49 -14.39 -3.68 28.89
C LYS A 49 -14.82 -2.52 28.02
N GLU A 50 -13.89 -1.66 27.69
CA GLU A 50 -14.17 -0.46 26.90
C GLU A 50 -12.92 0.07 26.19
N ILE A 51 -13.13 0.84 25.14
CA ILE A 51 -12.11 1.64 24.45
C ILE A 51 -12.47 3.12 24.64
N ILE A 52 -11.53 3.89 25.20
CA ILE A 52 -11.64 5.35 25.27
C ILE A 52 -10.84 5.92 24.09
N LEU A 53 -11.53 6.38 23.07
CA LEU A 53 -10.91 6.91 21.86
C LEU A 53 -10.76 8.42 21.95
N VAL A 54 -9.52 8.89 22.12
CA VAL A 54 -9.22 10.31 22.28
C VAL A 54 -8.96 10.95 20.94
N VAL A 55 -9.80 11.89 20.51
CA VAL A 55 -9.78 12.53 19.18
C VAL A 55 -9.51 14.04 19.26
N ALA A 56 -9.06 14.62 18.15
CA ALA A 56 -8.92 16.06 18.04
C ALA A 56 -10.30 16.76 17.94
N GLU A 57 -10.32 18.03 18.34
CA GLU A 57 -11.51 18.87 18.18
C GLU A 57 -11.92 18.96 16.70
N GLY A 58 -13.19 18.73 16.42
CA GLY A 58 -13.78 18.74 15.06
C GLY A 58 -13.70 17.39 14.32
N GLU A 59 -13.00 16.37 14.86
CA GLU A 59 -12.90 15.06 14.22
C GLU A 59 -13.92 14.02 14.73
N GLN A 60 -14.75 14.35 15.73
CA GLN A 60 -15.67 13.40 16.39
C GLN A 60 -16.67 12.78 15.42
N GLU A 61 -17.31 13.61 14.57
CA GLU A 61 -18.30 13.13 13.62
C GLU A 61 -17.68 12.22 12.56
N TYR A 62 -16.50 12.60 12.07
CA TYR A 62 -15.75 11.81 11.09
C TYR A 62 -15.30 10.47 11.68
N MET A 63 -14.80 10.48 12.91
CA MET A 63 -14.43 9.26 13.65
C MET A 63 -15.64 8.35 13.87
N THR A 64 -16.80 8.92 14.23
CA THR A 64 -18.03 8.14 14.42
C THR A 64 -18.42 7.37 13.16
N LYS A 65 -18.29 7.98 11.98
CA LYS A 65 -18.56 7.29 10.71
C LYS A 65 -17.61 6.10 10.50
N HIS A 66 -16.32 6.25 10.78
CA HIS A 66 -15.34 5.16 10.67
C HIS A 66 -15.62 4.03 11.67
N LEU A 67 -16.13 4.33 12.87
CA LEU A 67 -16.53 3.33 13.84
C LEU A 67 -17.74 2.52 13.40
N GLN A 68 -18.70 3.13 12.72
CA GLN A 68 -19.92 2.45 12.21
C GLN A 68 -19.60 1.37 11.16
N GLU A 69 -18.45 1.44 10.52
CA GLU A 69 -17.98 0.45 9.55
C GLU A 69 -17.32 -0.78 10.22
N LEU A 70 -17.15 -0.73 11.56
CA LEU A 70 -16.52 -1.79 12.34
C LEU A 70 -17.56 -2.51 13.19
N ASP A 71 -17.47 -3.83 13.21
CA ASP A 71 -18.24 -4.68 14.15
C ASP A 71 -17.38 -4.94 15.39
N LEU A 72 -17.34 -3.96 16.31
CA LEU A 72 -16.57 -4.04 17.54
C LEU A 72 -17.44 -4.63 18.66
N ILE A 73 -16.92 -5.65 19.33
CA ILE A 73 -17.61 -6.36 20.43
C ILE A 73 -17.59 -5.60 21.77
N VAL A 74 -16.81 -4.52 21.85
CA VAL A 74 -16.67 -3.70 23.06
C VAL A 74 -17.15 -2.27 22.79
N PRO A 75 -17.72 -1.56 23.78
CA PRO A 75 -18.14 -0.18 23.63
C PRO A 75 -16.94 0.75 23.39
N VAL A 76 -17.11 1.75 22.51
CA VAL A 76 -16.14 2.79 22.24
C VAL A 76 -16.71 4.14 22.66
N GLN A 77 -16.04 4.81 23.59
CA GLN A 77 -16.37 6.16 24.02
C GLN A 77 -15.41 7.17 23.37
N ILE A 78 -15.93 8.14 22.65
CA ILE A 78 -15.14 9.23 22.07
C ILE A 78 -14.97 10.35 23.10
N VAL A 79 -13.71 10.79 23.29
CA VAL A 79 -13.33 11.86 24.21
C VAL A 79 -12.47 12.87 23.48
N LEU A 80 -12.60 14.17 23.78
CA LEU A 80 -11.73 15.20 23.24
C LEU A 80 -10.35 15.18 23.91
N GLY A 81 -9.31 15.26 23.10
CA GLY A 81 -7.94 15.40 23.58
C GLY A 81 -7.60 16.79 24.08
N GLY A 82 -6.49 16.90 24.79
CA GLY A 82 -5.91 18.15 25.25
C GLY A 82 -4.87 18.73 24.30
N LYS A 83 -4.15 19.73 24.78
CA LYS A 83 -3.14 20.46 24.00
C LYS A 83 -1.92 19.59 23.68
N GLU A 84 -1.45 18.86 24.67
CA GLU A 84 -0.29 17.95 24.56
C GLU A 84 -0.76 16.49 24.59
N ARG A 85 0.14 15.56 24.24
CA ARG A 85 -0.16 14.12 24.30
C ARG A 85 -0.53 13.69 25.73
N GLN A 86 0.19 14.17 26.73
CA GLN A 86 -0.05 13.92 28.15
C GLN A 86 -1.44 14.40 28.58
N ASP A 87 -1.86 15.60 28.15
CA ASP A 87 -3.19 16.12 28.43
C ASP A 87 -4.29 15.27 27.81
N SER A 88 -4.04 14.77 26.58
CA SER A 88 -4.97 13.89 25.87
C SER A 88 -5.14 12.57 26.63
N VAL A 89 -4.06 11.99 27.18
CA VAL A 89 -4.13 10.81 28.03
C VAL A 89 -4.90 11.10 29.32
N ALA A 90 -4.67 12.24 29.95
CA ALA A 90 -5.39 12.65 31.15
C ALA A 90 -6.92 12.78 30.91
N CYS A 91 -7.33 13.36 29.75
CA CYS A 91 -8.74 13.39 29.37
C CYS A 91 -9.32 11.97 29.20
N GLY A 92 -8.57 11.08 28.56
CA GLY A 92 -8.97 9.66 28.43
C GLY A 92 -9.07 8.97 29.78
N LEU A 93 -8.11 9.18 30.68
CA LEU A 93 -8.07 8.56 32.00
C LEU A 93 -9.25 8.98 32.89
N GLN A 94 -9.73 10.22 32.76
CA GLN A 94 -10.93 10.70 33.46
C GLN A 94 -12.21 9.99 32.99
N ALA A 95 -12.24 9.45 31.78
CA ALA A 95 -13.39 8.75 31.21
C ALA A 95 -13.37 7.24 31.49
N VAL A 96 -12.27 6.70 32.04
CA VAL A 96 -12.14 5.29 32.38
C VAL A 96 -13.10 4.88 33.47
N SER A 97 -13.82 3.77 33.31
CA SER A 97 -14.79 3.23 34.25
C SER A 97 -14.19 3.00 35.67
N GLU A 98 -14.99 3.21 36.69
CA GLU A 98 -14.53 3.13 38.09
C GLU A 98 -13.98 1.75 38.45
N ASN A 99 -14.60 0.68 37.94
CA ASN A 99 -14.23 -0.70 38.22
C ASN A 99 -13.04 -1.24 37.41
N THR A 100 -12.44 -0.42 36.55
CA THR A 100 -11.20 -0.74 35.82
C THR A 100 -10.03 -0.83 36.80
N ASN A 101 -9.22 -1.86 36.70
CA ASN A 101 -7.99 -2.02 37.49
C ASN A 101 -6.70 -1.91 36.63
N ILE A 102 -6.79 -2.15 35.33
CA ILE A 102 -5.67 -1.98 34.38
C ILE A 102 -6.07 -1.00 33.29
N VAL A 103 -5.23 0.01 33.04
CA VAL A 103 -5.37 0.97 31.95
C VAL A 103 -4.25 0.72 30.93
N LEU A 104 -4.64 0.48 29.69
CA LEU A 104 -3.73 0.44 28.54
C LEU A 104 -3.79 1.76 27.80
N VAL A 105 -2.63 2.27 27.36
CA VAL A 105 -2.52 3.45 26.50
C VAL A 105 -1.86 3.04 25.20
N HIS A 106 -2.49 3.39 24.08
CA HIS A 106 -1.97 3.02 22.77
C HIS A 106 -2.07 4.16 21.75
N ASP A 107 -1.05 4.30 20.92
CA ASP A 107 -1.06 5.24 19.81
C ASP A 107 -1.95 4.71 18.66
N GLY A 108 -3.01 5.44 18.29
CA GLY A 108 -3.89 5.09 17.18
C GLY A 108 -3.20 4.99 15.81
N ALA A 109 -1.97 5.49 15.71
CA ALA A 109 -1.12 5.39 14.52
C ALA A 109 -0.18 4.17 14.50
N ARG A 110 -0.41 3.15 15.35
CA ARG A 110 0.33 1.87 15.34
C ARG A 110 -0.60 0.70 14.99
N PRO A 111 -0.95 0.54 13.70
CA PRO A 111 -1.94 -0.45 13.26
C PRO A 111 -1.45 -1.90 13.34
N LEU A 112 -0.18 -2.14 13.65
CA LEU A 112 0.47 -3.45 13.61
C LEU A 112 0.74 -4.03 15.00
N ALA A 113 0.36 -3.34 16.08
CA ALA A 113 0.40 -3.91 17.44
C ALA A 113 -0.56 -5.10 17.52
N SER A 114 -0.05 -6.28 17.80
CA SER A 114 -0.87 -7.49 17.92
C SER A 114 -1.67 -7.52 19.23
N THR A 115 -2.81 -8.20 19.24
CA THR A 115 -3.60 -8.45 20.45
C THR A 115 -2.75 -9.11 21.55
N GLU A 116 -1.83 -9.99 21.17
CA GLU A 116 -0.90 -10.64 22.10
C GLU A 116 -0.01 -9.62 22.85
N MET A 117 0.51 -8.60 22.15
CA MET A 117 1.29 -7.53 22.81
C MET A 117 0.46 -6.81 23.88
N PHE A 118 -0.81 -6.52 23.59
CA PHE A 118 -1.71 -5.89 24.57
C PHE A 118 -1.93 -6.81 25.78
N ASN A 119 -2.18 -8.09 25.57
CA ASN A 119 -2.36 -9.06 26.65
C ASN A 119 -1.11 -9.17 27.51
N ASN A 120 0.07 -9.30 26.90
CA ASN A 120 1.35 -9.39 27.61
C ASN A 120 1.64 -8.14 28.45
N VAL A 121 1.35 -6.95 27.91
CA VAL A 121 1.50 -5.69 28.67
C VAL A 121 0.51 -5.60 29.81
N ALA A 122 -0.75 -6.01 29.62
CA ALA A 122 -1.75 -6.02 30.68
C ALA A 122 -1.36 -6.99 31.84
N ASP A 123 -0.82 -8.15 31.49
CA ASP A 123 -0.32 -9.13 32.49
C ASP A 123 0.88 -8.61 33.28
N ALA A 124 1.83 -7.99 32.55
CA ALA A 124 3.00 -7.37 33.15
C ALA A 124 2.62 -6.18 34.06
N ALA A 125 1.70 -5.31 33.60
CA ALA A 125 1.19 -4.20 34.41
C ALA A 125 0.47 -4.67 35.67
N ASN A 126 -0.33 -5.73 35.57
CA ASN A 126 -0.98 -6.34 36.74
C ASN A 126 0.04 -6.89 37.74
N THR A 127 1.18 -7.40 37.26
CA THR A 127 2.22 -8.00 38.09
C THR A 127 3.18 -6.97 38.69
N TYR A 128 3.63 -6.01 37.86
CA TYR A 128 4.73 -5.09 38.21
C TYR A 128 4.27 -3.65 38.47
N GLY A 129 3.00 -3.34 38.27
CA GLY A 129 2.42 -2.01 38.43
C GLY A 129 2.41 -1.19 37.13
N ALA A 130 3.49 -1.20 36.35
CA ALA A 130 3.57 -0.56 35.07
C ALA A 130 4.42 -1.38 34.11
N ALA A 131 4.04 -1.38 32.81
CA ALA A 131 4.77 -2.08 31.75
C ALA A 131 4.64 -1.36 30.40
N THR A 132 5.61 -1.56 29.53
CA THR A 132 5.64 -1.03 28.17
C THR A 132 6.21 -2.04 27.18
N VAL A 133 5.77 -1.97 25.94
CA VAL A 133 6.40 -2.73 24.86
C VAL A 133 7.70 -2.02 24.42
N GLY A 134 8.76 -2.79 24.22
CA GLY A 134 10.02 -2.26 23.71
C GLY A 134 10.80 -3.29 22.91
N VAL A 135 11.61 -2.82 21.94
CA VAL A 135 12.54 -3.65 21.18
C VAL A 135 13.98 -3.18 21.42
N PRO A 136 14.97 -4.10 21.48
CA PRO A 136 16.37 -3.70 21.59
C PRO A 136 16.79 -2.73 20.47
N ALA A 137 17.62 -1.75 20.78
CA ALA A 137 18.17 -0.86 19.75
C ALA A 137 19.08 -1.65 18.79
N THR A 138 18.84 -1.53 17.48
CA THR A 138 19.62 -2.20 16.44
C THR A 138 20.83 -1.39 16.00
N ASP A 139 20.71 -0.05 15.97
CA ASP A 139 21.77 0.86 15.54
C ASP A 139 22.65 1.28 16.71
N THR A 140 23.86 1.74 16.38
CA THR A 140 24.75 2.36 17.35
C THR A 140 24.22 3.73 17.75
N ILE A 141 23.90 3.94 19.03
CA ILE A 141 23.39 5.20 19.55
C ILE A 141 24.54 6.06 20.07
N LYS A 142 24.57 7.32 19.64
CA LYS A 142 25.55 8.33 20.08
C LYS A 142 24.84 9.44 20.84
N ARG A 143 25.39 9.84 21.98
CA ARG A 143 25.01 11.11 22.60
C ARG A 143 25.87 12.21 21.98
N VAL A 144 25.22 13.31 21.61
CA VAL A 144 25.89 14.46 20.94
C VAL A 144 25.62 15.74 21.70
N ASP A 145 26.49 16.73 21.51
CA ASP A 145 26.27 18.12 21.99
C ASP A 145 25.38 18.94 21.03
N THR A 146 25.17 20.21 21.33
CA THR A 146 24.38 21.14 20.51
C THR A 146 24.97 21.41 19.13
N ASP A 147 26.25 21.16 18.93
CA ASP A 147 26.97 21.35 17.68
C ASP A 147 27.13 20.06 16.88
N HIS A 148 26.40 19.01 17.30
CA HIS A 148 26.42 17.68 16.71
C HIS A 148 27.74 16.90 16.83
N ASN A 149 28.63 17.30 17.76
CA ASN A 149 29.83 16.54 18.08
C ASN A 149 29.47 15.34 18.97
N VAL A 150 30.08 14.20 18.69
CA VAL A 150 29.85 12.97 19.48
C VAL A 150 30.52 13.12 20.86
N LEU A 151 29.72 13.01 21.91
CA LEU A 151 30.16 12.99 23.29
C LEU A 151 30.50 11.59 23.77
N GLU A 152 29.63 10.63 23.50
CA GLU A 152 29.86 9.22 23.86
C GLU A 152 29.08 8.26 22.99
N THR A 153 29.50 7.00 23.03
CA THR A 153 28.75 5.87 22.46
C THR A 153 28.05 5.13 23.59
N LEU A 154 26.72 5.03 23.52
CA LEU A 154 25.96 4.32 24.54
C LEU A 154 26.07 2.81 24.36
N GLN A 155 26.00 2.06 25.46
CA GLN A 155 26.05 0.62 25.46
C GLN A 155 24.73 0.05 24.92
N ARG A 156 24.72 -0.40 23.66
CA ARG A 156 23.51 -0.80 22.93
C ARG A 156 22.70 -1.89 23.62
N SER A 157 23.36 -2.82 24.32
CA SER A 157 22.67 -3.89 25.07
C SER A 157 21.77 -3.42 26.20
N GLU A 158 21.87 -2.16 26.61
CA GLU A 158 21.06 -1.54 27.66
C GLU A 158 19.97 -0.60 27.07
N LEU A 159 19.90 -0.49 25.75
CA LEU A 159 19.01 0.46 25.07
C LEU A 159 17.86 -0.25 24.39
N TYR A 160 16.65 0.25 24.65
CA TYR A 160 15.41 -0.19 24.02
C TYR A 160 14.71 0.97 23.35
N GLN A 161 14.11 0.69 22.20
CA GLN A 161 13.16 1.59 21.54
C GLN A 161 11.77 1.29 22.09
N ILE A 162 11.22 2.26 22.82
CA ILE A 162 9.93 2.07 23.49
C ILE A 162 8.79 2.29 22.49
N GLN A 163 7.81 1.41 22.58
CA GLN A 163 6.61 1.41 21.74
C GLN A 163 5.36 1.54 22.62
N THR A 164 4.19 1.41 22.02
CA THR A 164 2.92 1.19 22.70
C THR A 164 2.28 -0.10 22.16
N PRO A 165 1.46 -0.83 22.98
CA PRO A 165 0.78 -0.38 24.19
C PRO A 165 1.70 -0.19 25.40
N GLN A 166 1.29 0.72 26.29
CA GLN A 166 1.82 0.88 27.65
C GLN A 166 0.70 0.59 28.64
N GLY A 167 0.98 -0.15 29.71
CA GLY A 167 -0.03 -0.63 30.64
C GLY A 167 0.29 -0.26 32.08
N PHE A 168 -0.75 -0.02 32.88
CA PHE A 168 -0.63 0.50 34.22
C PHE A 168 -1.71 -0.04 35.14
N GLN A 169 -1.39 -0.29 36.42
CA GLN A 169 -2.41 -0.31 37.44
C GLN A 169 -3.04 1.09 37.55
N LYS A 170 -4.37 1.16 37.55
CA LYS A 170 -5.11 2.43 37.45
C LYS A 170 -4.72 3.44 38.50
N GLU A 171 -4.64 3.00 39.74
CA GLU A 171 -4.32 3.88 40.90
C GLU A 171 -2.93 4.48 40.75
N LEU A 172 -1.91 3.69 40.37
CA LEU A 172 -0.56 4.14 40.12
C LEU A 172 -0.52 5.17 38.99
N PHE A 173 -1.28 4.93 37.91
CA PHE A 173 -1.29 5.81 36.77
C PHE A 173 -1.96 7.16 37.06
N VAL A 174 -3.03 7.15 37.84
CA VAL A 174 -3.69 8.36 38.35
C VAL A 174 -2.74 9.16 39.23
N GLU A 175 -2.04 8.50 40.20
CA GLU A 175 -1.02 9.12 41.07
C GLU A 175 0.09 9.79 40.24
N ALA A 176 0.63 9.08 39.21
CA ALA A 176 1.70 9.58 38.38
C ALA A 176 1.26 10.82 37.54
N HIS A 177 0.05 10.80 36.98
CA HIS A 177 -0.52 11.94 36.27
C HIS A 177 -0.74 13.15 37.19
N GLN A 178 -1.26 12.94 38.39
CA GLN A 178 -1.49 14.00 39.38
C GLN A 178 -0.16 14.66 39.78
N ALA A 179 0.85 13.89 40.13
CA ALA A 179 2.16 14.37 40.51
C ALA A 179 2.82 15.18 39.35
N ALA A 180 2.72 14.69 38.12
CA ALA A 180 3.22 15.39 36.95
C ALA A 180 2.49 16.72 36.70
N TYR A 181 1.17 16.75 36.89
CA TYR A 181 0.36 17.96 36.76
C TYR A 181 0.75 19.03 37.80
N GLU A 182 0.87 18.65 39.09
CA GLU A 182 1.22 19.55 40.18
C GLU A 182 2.62 20.21 39.99
N THR A 183 3.57 19.44 39.46
CA THR A 183 4.95 19.89 39.23
C THR A 183 5.18 20.45 37.85
N LYS A 184 4.17 20.42 36.96
CA LYS A 184 4.26 20.77 35.54
C LYS A 184 5.33 19.97 34.78
N TYR A 185 5.54 18.74 35.21
CA TYR A 185 6.42 17.80 34.51
C TYR A 185 5.76 17.34 33.22
N LEU A 186 6.48 17.45 32.11
CA LEU A 186 6.05 16.94 30.80
C LEU A 186 6.91 15.74 30.43
N GLY A 187 6.30 14.55 30.48
CA GLY A 187 6.93 13.30 30.07
C GLY A 187 7.04 13.13 28.56
N THR A 188 7.98 12.33 28.12
CA THR A 188 8.13 11.96 26.71
C THR A 188 7.11 10.90 26.27
N ASP A 189 6.69 10.05 27.23
CA ASP A 189 5.66 9.00 27.08
C ASP A 189 4.98 8.77 28.45
N ASP A 190 4.06 7.79 28.52
CA ASP A 190 3.26 7.59 29.72
C ASP A 190 4.04 6.89 30.84
N VAL A 191 4.99 6.00 30.48
CA VAL A 191 5.82 5.31 31.50
C VAL A 191 6.78 6.26 32.17
N SER A 192 7.22 7.34 31.50
CA SER A 192 8.09 8.36 32.11
C SER A 192 7.42 9.10 33.27
N LEU A 193 6.08 9.13 33.34
CA LEU A 193 5.34 9.67 34.48
C LEU A 193 5.45 8.74 35.72
N VAL A 194 5.44 7.44 35.48
CA VAL A 194 5.61 6.42 36.53
C VAL A 194 7.04 6.43 37.04
N GLU A 195 8.03 6.57 36.16
CA GLU A 195 9.44 6.77 36.52
C GLU A 195 9.63 8.03 37.36
N TYR A 196 8.94 9.13 36.99
CA TYR A 196 9.00 10.40 37.71
C TYR A 196 8.56 10.28 39.18
N VAL A 197 7.59 9.43 39.50
CA VAL A 197 7.19 9.15 40.87
C VAL A 197 8.02 8.02 41.52
N GLY A 198 9.15 7.64 40.92
CA GLY A 198 10.12 6.70 41.46
C GLY A 198 9.67 5.24 41.43
N LYS A 199 8.72 4.87 40.61
CA LYS A 199 8.25 3.49 40.46
C LYS A 199 8.88 2.80 39.25
N PRO A 200 9.17 1.50 39.34
CA PRO A 200 9.76 0.75 38.24
C PRO A 200 8.75 0.52 37.11
N VAL A 201 9.28 0.43 35.87
CA VAL A 201 8.52 0.04 34.68
C VAL A 201 9.13 -1.23 34.10
N HIS A 202 8.30 -2.23 33.81
CA HIS A 202 8.73 -3.48 33.19
C HIS A 202 8.65 -3.38 31.67
N ILE A 203 9.70 -3.84 30.94
CA ILE A 203 9.68 -3.92 29.48
C ILE A 203 9.23 -5.30 29.05
N VAL A 204 8.17 -5.35 28.25
CA VAL A 204 7.68 -6.53 27.54
C VAL A 204 8.31 -6.55 26.14
N GLU A 205 8.70 -7.70 25.64
CA GLU A 205 9.26 -7.84 24.30
C GLU A 205 8.26 -7.38 23.24
N GLY A 206 8.72 -6.48 22.38
CA GLY A 206 7.96 -5.90 21.30
C GLY A 206 8.28 -6.55 19.95
N ASP A 207 7.79 -5.92 18.89
CA ASP A 207 8.07 -6.31 17.52
C ASP A 207 8.49 -5.08 16.71
N TYR A 208 9.55 -5.22 15.89
CA TYR A 208 9.99 -4.18 14.97
C TYR A 208 8.91 -3.82 13.92
N CYS A 209 8.00 -4.77 13.64
CA CYS A 209 6.84 -4.50 12.78
C CYS A 209 5.84 -3.52 13.42
N ASN A 210 5.82 -3.36 14.74
CA ASN A 210 4.92 -2.44 15.44
C ASN A 210 5.36 -0.98 15.28
N ILE A 211 5.47 -0.54 14.02
CA ILE A 211 5.89 0.81 13.67
C ILE A 211 4.77 1.83 13.97
N LYS A 212 5.18 3.06 14.30
CA LYS A 212 4.28 4.21 14.36
C LYS A 212 4.27 4.89 12.99
N VAL A 213 3.13 4.88 12.30
CA VAL A 213 2.99 5.56 11.01
C VAL A 213 3.07 7.06 11.22
N THR A 214 4.16 7.69 10.76
CA THR A 214 4.46 9.11 10.93
C THR A 214 4.85 9.83 9.65
N THR A 215 5.27 9.08 8.63
CA THR A 215 5.69 9.58 7.31
C THR A 215 4.98 8.79 6.19
N PRO A 216 4.93 9.33 4.95
CA PRO A 216 4.39 8.58 3.81
C PRO A 216 5.10 7.24 3.58
N ASN A 217 6.41 7.16 3.83
CA ASN A 217 7.17 5.92 3.70
C ASN A 217 6.71 4.83 4.69
N ASP A 218 6.28 5.21 5.89
CA ASP A 218 5.77 4.26 6.88
C ASP A 218 4.49 3.57 6.41
N ILE A 219 3.70 4.23 5.53
CA ILE A 219 2.49 3.62 4.94
C ILE A 219 2.89 2.45 4.03
N ALA A 220 3.88 2.63 3.15
CA ALA A 220 4.38 1.57 2.29
C ALA A 220 4.94 0.40 3.11
N VAL A 221 5.68 0.70 4.19
CA VAL A 221 6.19 -0.31 5.11
C VAL A 221 5.05 -1.05 5.83
N ALA A 222 4.04 -0.33 6.34
CA ALA A 222 2.88 -0.93 6.99
C ALA A 222 2.08 -1.83 6.03
N LYS A 223 1.84 -1.39 4.79
CA LYS A 223 1.18 -2.18 3.76
C LYS A 223 1.94 -3.49 3.50
N ARG A 224 3.27 -3.42 3.39
CA ARG A 224 4.11 -4.59 3.17
C ARG A 224 4.03 -5.60 4.32
N TYR A 225 4.07 -5.15 5.58
CA TYR A 225 3.90 -6.03 6.75
C TYR A 225 2.50 -6.67 6.82
N LEU A 226 1.49 -5.99 6.31
CA LEU A 226 0.12 -6.50 6.23
C LEU A 226 -0.11 -7.42 5.02
N GLY A 227 0.90 -7.62 4.15
CA GLY A 227 0.72 -8.36 2.90
C GLY A 227 -0.24 -7.67 1.92
N ILE A 228 -0.43 -6.36 2.06
CA ILE A 228 -1.23 -5.55 1.16
C ILE A 228 -0.32 -5.14 0.00
N GLU A 229 -0.45 -5.82 -1.10
CA GLU A 229 0.24 -5.43 -2.33
C GLU A 229 -0.45 -4.18 -2.90
N ASP A 230 0.33 -3.12 -3.09
CA ASP A 230 -0.16 -1.86 -3.69
C ASP A 230 -0.48 -2.01 -5.18
N THR A 231 -0.06 -3.12 -5.78
CA THR A 231 -0.22 -3.38 -7.21
C THR A 231 -0.76 -4.77 -7.44
N ARG A 232 -2.06 -4.87 -7.72
CA ARG A 232 -2.60 -6.09 -8.30
C ARG A 232 -2.15 -6.14 -9.76
N MET A 233 -1.20 -7.03 -10.06
CA MET A 233 -0.81 -7.32 -11.42
C MET A 233 -1.82 -8.26 -12.07
N ARG A 234 -2.21 -7.91 -13.32
CA ARG A 234 -2.98 -8.79 -14.19
C ARG A 234 -2.16 -9.09 -15.42
N VAL A 235 -2.36 -10.24 -16.02
CA VAL A 235 -1.66 -10.67 -17.23
C VAL A 235 -2.69 -10.93 -18.31
N GLY A 236 -2.40 -10.46 -19.53
CA GLY A 236 -3.17 -10.78 -20.72
C GLY A 236 -2.31 -11.43 -21.78
N PHE A 237 -2.92 -12.27 -22.59
CA PHE A 237 -2.33 -12.92 -23.74
C PHE A 237 -3.17 -12.60 -24.98
N GLY A 238 -2.53 -12.29 -26.10
CA GLY A 238 -3.16 -12.07 -27.38
C GLY A 238 -2.43 -12.81 -28.50
N TYR A 239 -3.19 -13.21 -29.49
CA TYR A 239 -2.70 -13.87 -30.69
C TYR A 239 -3.46 -13.33 -31.89
N ASP A 240 -2.73 -12.98 -32.97
CA ASP A 240 -3.32 -12.62 -34.24
C ASP A 240 -2.54 -13.23 -35.41
N ILE A 241 -3.23 -13.47 -36.53
CA ILE A 241 -2.64 -14.01 -37.76
C ILE A 241 -3.32 -13.41 -38.96
N HIS A 242 -2.51 -12.94 -39.92
CA HIS A 242 -3.00 -12.42 -41.20
C HIS A 242 -2.40 -13.16 -42.38
N GLN A 243 -3.21 -13.31 -43.43
CA GLN A 243 -2.74 -13.81 -44.71
C GLN A 243 -1.80 -12.79 -45.35
N LEU A 244 -0.70 -13.26 -45.99
CA LEU A 244 0.20 -12.42 -46.77
C LEU A 244 -0.26 -12.36 -48.21
N LYS A 245 -0.31 -11.13 -48.79
CA LYS A 245 -0.70 -10.91 -50.19
C LYS A 245 0.29 -9.96 -50.88
N ALA A 246 0.55 -10.21 -52.17
CA ALA A 246 1.36 -9.34 -52.99
C ALA A 246 0.68 -7.98 -53.18
N GLY A 247 1.48 -6.90 -53.18
CA GLY A 247 1.01 -5.54 -53.39
C GLY A 247 0.30 -4.89 -52.21
N ARG A 248 0.21 -5.58 -51.06
CA ARG A 248 -0.24 -4.97 -49.81
C ARG A 248 0.93 -4.34 -49.07
N PRO A 249 0.77 -3.18 -48.44
CA PRO A 249 1.81 -2.61 -47.58
C PRO A 249 2.07 -3.53 -46.40
N CYS A 250 3.33 -3.65 -46.00
CA CYS A 250 3.71 -4.37 -44.79
C CYS A 250 3.91 -3.36 -43.64
N ILE A 251 2.96 -3.29 -42.71
CA ILE A 251 3.01 -2.40 -41.55
C ILE A 251 3.06 -3.29 -40.29
N LEU A 252 4.08 -3.11 -39.46
CA LEU A 252 4.24 -3.86 -38.21
C LEU A 252 4.77 -2.92 -37.13
N GLY A 253 4.10 -2.92 -35.95
CA GLY A 253 4.42 -2.00 -34.84
C GLY A 253 4.35 -0.54 -35.27
N GLY A 254 3.45 -0.19 -36.19
CA GLY A 254 3.32 1.14 -36.78
C GLY A 254 4.47 1.55 -37.74
N VAL A 255 5.32 0.58 -38.13
CA VAL A 255 6.45 0.82 -39.06
C VAL A 255 6.15 0.23 -40.40
N HIS A 256 6.26 1.05 -41.47
CA HIS A 256 6.19 0.58 -42.85
C HIS A 256 7.52 -0.11 -43.23
N ILE A 257 7.43 -1.37 -43.65
CA ILE A 257 8.58 -2.21 -44.01
C ILE A 257 8.51 -2.54 -45.48
N GLU A 258 9.59 -2.32 -46.21
CA GLU A 258 9.68 -2.73 -47.64
C GLU A 258 9.61 -4.26 -47.76
N SER A 259 8.56 -4.75 -48.45
CA SER A 259 8.33 -6.18 -48.65
C SER A 259 7.47 -6.39 -49.91
N GLU A 260 7.72 -7.51 -50.61
CA GLU A 260 6.89 -7.93 -51.74
C GLU A 260 5.49 -8.39 -51.31
N LEU A 261 5.38 -8.86 -50.04
CA LEU A 261 4.15 -9.33 -49.43
C LEU A 261 3.82 -8.50 -48.21
N GLY A 262 2.55 -8.15 -48.02
CA GLY A 262 2.05 -7.51 -46.80
C GLY A 262 0.82 -8.21 -46.24
N PRO A 263 0.53 -8.02 -44.95
CA PRO A 263 -0.65 -8.59 -44.31
C PRO A 263 -1.95 -8.06 -44.95
N ASP A 264 -2.92 -8.93 -45.10
CA ASP A 264 -4.24 -8.57 -45.61
C ASP A 264 -5.26 -8.54 -44.50
N GLY A 265 -5.95 -7.41 -44.33
CA GLY A 265 -6.96 -7.21 -43.29
C GLY A 265 -7.78 -5.96 -43.51
N HIS A 266 -8.72 -5.68 -42.61
CA HIS A 266 -9.68 -4.58 -42.74
C HIS A 266 -9.05 -3.20 -42.40
N SER A 267 -8.23 -3.14 -41.34
CA SER A 267 -7.42 -1.97 -40.96
C SER A 267 -6.13 -1.89 -41.80
N ASP A 268 -5.05 -1.40 -41.24
CA ASP A 268 -3.69 -1.51 -41.80
C ASP A 268 -3.08 -2.92 -41.64
N ALA A 269 -3.81 -3.84 -41.02
CA ALA A 269 -3.44 -5.25 -40.78
C ALA A 269 -2.13 -5.45 -39.98
N ASP A 270 -1.82 -4.54 -39.06
CA ASP A 270 -0.68 -4.66 -38.17
C ASP A 270 -0.92 -5.77 -37.12
N VAL A 271 -0.53 -7.00 -37.48
CA VAL A 271 -0.72 -8.19 -36.66
C VAL A 271 -0.04 -8.07 -35.28
N LEU A 272 1.06 -7.32 -35.16
CA LEU A 272 1.75 -7.09 -33.90
C LEU A 272 0.90 -6.25 -32.94
N ILE A 273 0.33 -5.16 -33.45
CA ILE A 273 -0.52 -4.27 -32.65
C ILE A 273 -1.84 -4.95 -32.31
N HIS A 274 -2.43 -5.73 -33.24
CA HIS A 274 -3.66 -6.46 -32.95
C HIS A 274 -3.48 -7.48 -31.83
N ALA A 275 -2.41 -8.29 -31.85
CA ALA A 275 -2.11 -9.22 -30.77
C ALA A 275 -1.89 -8.50 -29.43
N LEU A 276 -1.22 -7.34 -29.46
CA LEU A 276 -1.01 -6.52 -28.26
C LEU A 276 -2.34 -5.98 -27.70
N MET A 277 -3.21 -5.45 -28.56
CA MET A 277 -4.53 -4.93 -28.12
C MET A 277 -5.39 -6.02 -27.48
N ASP A 278 -5.42 -7.22 -28.05
CA ASP A 278 -6.14 -8.35 -27.46
C ASP A 278 -5.55 -8.78 -26.11
N ALA A 279 -4.21 -8.76 -25.99
CA ALA A 279 -3.56 -8.99 -24.70
C ALA A 279 -3.97 -7.93 -23.66
N MET A 280 -3.99 -6.65 -24.04
CA MET A 280 -4.39 -5.54 -23.17
C MET A 280 -5.83 -5.65 -22.72
N LEU A 281 -6.74 -5.89 -23.64
CA LEU A 281 -8.17 -6.07 -23.37
C LEU A 281 -8.40 -7.28 -22.45
N GLY A 282 -7.72 -8.40 -22.72
CA GLY A 282 -7.77 -9.59 -21.89
C GLY A 282 -7.29 -9.35 -20.44
N ALA A 283 -6.17 -8.64 -20.27
CA ALA A 283 -5.68 -8.24 -18.94
C ALA A 283 -6.68 -7.38 -18.17
N ALA A 284 -7.44 -6.54 -18.90
CA ALA A 284 -8.48 -5.70 -18.34
C ALA A 284 -9.82 -6.42 -18.07
N GLY A 285 -9.92 -7.72 -18.39
CA GLY A 285 -11.17 -8.48 -18.30
C GLY A 285 -12.22 -8.03 -19.32
N LEU A 286 -11.77 -7.51 -20.47
CA LEU A 286 -12.60 -7.05 -21.57
C LEU A 286 -12.67 -8.08 -22.70
N ARG A 287 -13.52 -7.80 -23.70
CA ARG A 287 -13.65 -8.61 -24.91
C ARG A 287 -12.54 -8.26 -25.91
N ASP A 288 -12.45 -9.02 -27.00
CA ASP A 288 -11.49 -8.92 -28.08
C ASP A 288 -11.62 -7.62 -28.93
N ILE A 289 -10.63 -7.35 -29.75
CA ILE A 289 -10.61 -6.17 -30.63
C ILE A 289 -11.79 -6.16 -31.60
N GLY A 290 -12.28 -7.31 -32.05
CA GLY A 290 -13.43 -7.39 -32.97
C GLY A 290 -14.72 -6.89 -32.35
N TYR A 291 -14.85 -6.95 -31.04
CA TYR A 291 -16.00 -6.36 -30.32
C TYR A 291 -15.93 -4.82 -30.27
N TYR A 292 -14.75 -4.25 -30.06
CA TYR A 292 -14.57 -2.80 -29.93
C TYR A 292 -14.39 -2.10 -31.27
N PHE A 293 -13.88 -2.81 -32.29
CA PHE A 293 -13.59 -2.31 -33.62
C PHE A 293 -14.09 -3.29 -34.68
N PRO A 294 -15.42 -3.46 -34.79
CA PRO A 294 -16.00 -4.48 -35.67
C PRO A 294 -15.61 -4.23 -37.15
N PRO A 295 -15.18 -5.26 -37.86
CA PRO A 295 -14.76 -5.12 -39.26
C PRO A 295 -15.90 -4.74 -40.23
N GLU A 296 -17.17 -4.86 -39.80
CA GLU A 296 -18.32 -4.40 -40.58
C GLU A 296 -18.51 -2.88 -40.56
N ASP A 297 -17.81 -2.18 -39.65
CA ASP A 297 -17.92 -0.73 -39.54
C ASP A 297 -16.87 -0.03 -40.41
N ASP A 298 -17.36 0.63 -41.46
CA ASP A 298 -16.52 1.31 -42.45
C ASP A 298 -15.58 2.38 -41.84
N GLN A 299 -15.87 2.89 -40.66
CA GLN A 299 -15.00 3.89 -39.99
C GLN A 299 -13.61 3.31 -39.65
N TYR A 300 -13.46 1.99 -39.54
CA TYR A 300 -12.20 1.32 -39.23
C TYR A 300 -11.45 0.82 -40.48
N LYS A 301 -12.02 1.03 -41.69
CA LYS A 301 -11.42 0.56 -42.92
C LYS A 301 -10.14 1.33 -43.24
N GLY A 302 -9.01 0.61 -43.29
CA GLY A 302 -7.69 1.20 -43.51
C GLY A 302 -7.17 2.11 -42.41
N ILE A 303 -7.81 2.09 -41.23
CA ILE A 303 -7.33 2.89 -40.11
C ILE A 303 -5.98 2.37 -39.59
N SER A 304 -5.13 3.27 -39.10
CA SER A 304 -3.89 2.88 -38.42
C SER A 304 -4.18 2.15 -37.09
N SER A 305 -3.59 0.96 -36.93
CA SER A 305 -3.70 0.19 -35.69
C SER A 305 -3.08 0.91 -34.48
N MET A 306 -2.16 1.86 -34.71
CA MET A 306 -1.64 2.72 -33.64
C MET A 306 -2.72 3.61 -33.00
N LEU A 307 -3.67 4.13 -33.81
CA LEU A 307 -4.81 4.90 -33.30
C LEU A 307 -5.80 4.00 -32.52
N LEU A 308 -5.94 2.75 -32.93
CA LEU A 308 -6.74 1.77 -32.18
C LEU A 308 -6.08 1.42 -30.85
N LEU A 309 -4.74 1.28 -30.82
CA LEU A 309 -3.96 1.06 -29.61
C LEU A 309 -4.12 2.21 -28.60
N GLU A 310 -4.13 3.47 -29.05
CA GLU A 310 -4.42 4.63 -28.21
C GLU A 310 -5.79 4.53 -27.53
N LYS A 311 -6.83 4.10 -28.28
CA LYS A 311 -8.17 3.88 -27.73
C LYS A 311 -8.20 2.76 -26.70
N VAL A 312 -7.52 1.64 -26.97
CA VAL A 312 -7.41 0.52 -26.02
C VAL A 312 -6.67 0.95 -24.76
N ASN A 313 -5.57 1.71 -24.88
CA ASN A 313 -4.85 2.25 -23.74
C ASN A 313 -5.74 3.19 -22.89
N SER A 314 -6.59 3.99 -23.53
CA SER A 314 -7.57 4.83 -22.82
C SER A 314 -8.60 4.00 -22.06
N LEU A 315 -9.10 2.90 -22.64
CA LEU A 315 -10.02 1.96 -21.96
C LEU A 315 -9.37 1.32 -20.71
N LEU A 316 -8.06 1.02 -20.75
CA LEU A 316 -7.34 0.54 -19.58
C LEU A 316 -7.25 1.63 -18.49
N LYS A 317 -6.84 2.85 -18.89
CA LYS A 317 -6.72 4.00 -17.98
C LYS A 317 -8.06 4.32 -17.30
N GLU A 318 -9.18 4.28 -18.01
CA GLU A 318 -10.54 4.46 -17.45
C GLU A 318 -10.90 3.42 -16.37
N ARG A 319 -10.23 2.26 -16.37
CA ARG A 319 -10.38 1.21 -15.36
C ARG A 319 -9.32 1.25 -14.28
N GLY A 320 -8.51 2.32 -14.23
CA GLY A 320 -7.40 2.43 -13.30
C GLY A 320 -6.26 1.46 -13.58
N LEU A 321 -6.15 0.93 -14.82
CA LEU A 321 -5.11 -0.01 -15.22
C LEU A 321 -4.04 0.69 -16.05
N GLN A 322 -2.77 0.31 -15.84
CA GLN A 322 -1.63 0.80 -16.60
C GLN A 322 -0.76 -0.35 -17.07
N ALA A 323 -0.23 -0.24 -18.28
CA ALA A 323 0.74 -1.18 -18.81
C ALA A 323 2.03 -1.17 -17.95
N TYR A 324 2.59 -2.36 -17.69
CA TYR A 324 3.83 -2.49 -16.92
C TYR A 324 4.97 -3.09 -17.74
N ASN A 325 4.72 -4.25 -18.38
CA ASN A 325 5.71 -4.95 -19.21
C ASN A 325 5.05 -5.65 -20.39
N ILE A 326 5.70 -5.64 -21.53
CA ILE A 326 5.23 -6.20 -22.78
C ILE A 326 6.30 -7.12 -23.36
N ASP A 327 5.87 -8.30 -23.80
CA ASP A 327 6.70 -9.24 -24.56
C ASP A 327 5.93 -9.71 -25.80
N ILE A 328 6.43 -9.41 -26.98
CA ILE A 328 5.80 -9.74 -28.25
C ILE A 328 6.72 -10.65 -29.05
N MET A 329 6.15 -11.69 -29.65
CA MET A 329 6.81 -12.56 -30.61
C MET A 329 6.10 -12.45 -31.95
N VAL A 330 6.82 -12.02 -32.98
CA VAL A 330 6.35 -12.07 -34.38
C VAL A 330 6.93 -13.30 -35.04
N ILE A 331 6.05 -14.06 -35.73
CA ILE A 331 6.39 -15.31 -36.40
C ILE A 331 6.22 -15.09 -37.91
N SER A 332 7.33 -15.00 -38.64
CA SER A 332 7.33 -14.73 -40.09
C SER A 332 8.63 -15.16 -40.76
N GLU A 333 8.55 -15.72 -41.95
CA GLU A 333 9.72 -16.03 -42.78
C GLU A 333 10.29 -14.75 -43.41
N THR A 334 9.42 -13.78 -43.72
CA THR A 334 9.76 -12.51 -44.36
C THR A 334 8.71 -11.46 -43.99
N PRO A 335 9.07 -10.14 -43.93
CA PRO A 335 10.41 -9.55 -44.02
C PRO A 335 11.27 -9.78 -42.76
N LYS A 336 12.57 -9.43 -42.82
CA LYS A 336 13.45 -9.45 -41.64
C LYS A 336 13.16 -8.23 -40.76
N LEU A 337 12.73 -8.46 -39.52
CA LEU A 337 12.29 -7.39 -38.61
C LEU A 337 13.41 -6.73 -37.80
N LYS A 338 14.56 -7.38 -37.65
CA LYS A 338 15.68 -6.91 -36.82
C LYS A 338 16.03 -5.42 -37.00
N PRO A 339 16.09 -4.84 -38.23
CA PRO A 339 16.43 -3.43 -38.41
C PRO A 339 15.35 -2.45 -37.92
N HIS A 340 14.12 -2.91 -37.71
CA HIS A 340 12.94 -2.10 -37.40
C HIS A 340 12.49 -2.15 -35.96
N ILE A 341 13.02 -3.10 -35.17
CA ILE A 341 12.57 -3.38 -33.79
C ILE A 341 12.64 -2.14 -32.89
N ASP A 342 13.73 -1.38 -32.95
CA ASP A 342 13.90 -0.21 -32.09
C ASP A 342 12.88 0.89 -32.40
N THR A 343 12.54 1.08 -33.68
CA THR A 343 11.49 2.02 -34.08
C THR A 343 10.11 1.55 -33.64
N MET A 344 9.80 0.26 -33.79
CA MET A 344 8.54 -0.33 -33.28
C MET A 344 8.41 -0.13 -31.77
N LYS A 345 9.48 -0.40 -31.02
CA LYS A 345 9.49 -0.18 -29.55
C LYS A 345 9.24 1.28 -29.20
N SER A 346 9.83 2.22 -29.93
CA SER A 346 9.62 3.66 -29.72
C SER A 346 8.17 4.07 -30.00
N ASN A 347 7.54 3.50 -31.03
CA ASN A 347 6.13 3.73 -31.32
C ASN A 347 5.23 3.24 -30.18
N LEU A 348 5.46 2.02 -29.67
CA LEU A 348 4.72 1.48 -28.53
C LEU A 348 4.92 2.32 -27.26
N GLN A 349 6.17 2.75 -27.01
CA GLN A 349 6.48 3.62 -25.88
C GLN A 349 5.66 4.92 -25.92
N SER A 350 5.55 5.55 -27.07
CA SER A 350 4.85 6.84 -27.22
C SER A 350 3.36 6.75 -26.87
N VAL A 351 2.72 5.59 -27.11
CA VAL A 351 1.30 5.37 -26.82
C VAL A 351 1.08 4.87 -25.39
N LEU A 352 1.94 3.95 -24.93
CA LEU A 352 1.73 3.24 -23.66
C LEU A 352 2.41 3.91 -22.47
N GLU A 353 3.30 4.87 -22.73
CA GLU A 353 4.02 5.68 -21.72
C GLU A 353 4.84 4.82 -20.74
N ILE A 354 5.37 3.67 -21.20
CA ILE A 354 6.22 2.78 -20.40
C ILE A 354 7.68 2.85 -20.87
N PRO A 355 8.67 2.60 -19.97
CA PRO A 355 10.09 2.58 -20.31
C PRO A 355 10.44 1.56 -21.40
N LEU A 356 11.36 1.90 -22.31
CA LEU A 356 11.78 1.03 -23.43
C LEU A 356 12.30 -0.34 -22.97
N GLU A 357 12.93 -0.41 -21.79
CA GLU A 357 13.42 -1.67 -21.22
C GLU A 357 12.30 -2.62 -20.79
N ARG A 358 11.06 -2.15 -20.72
CA ARG A 358 9.87 -2.96 -20.41
C ARG A 358 9.11 -3.40 -21.67
N ILE A 359 9.63 -3.09 -22.85
CA ILE A 359 9.06 -3.50 -24.14
C ILE A 359 10.03 -4.45 -24.81
N SER A 360 9.62 -5.70 -25.00
CA SER A 360 10.36 -6.71 -25.76
C SER A 360 9.60 -7.02 -27.05
N ILE A 361 10.32 -6.98 -28.19
CA ILE A 361 9.83 -7.46 -29.49
C ILE A 361 10.87 -8.43 -30.02
N LYS A 362 10.44 -9.66 -30.26
CA LYS A 362 11.24 -10.75 -30.80
C LYS A 362 10.64 -11.20 -32.13
N ALA A 363 11.48 -11.67 -33.02
CA ALA A 363 11.04 -12.23 -34.29
C ALA A 363 11.66 -13.62 -34.48
N THR A 364 10.87 -14.56 -34.96
CA THR A 364 11.30 -15.92 -35.30
C THR A 364 10.71 -16.36 -36.62
N THR A 365 11.33 -17.33 -37.27
CA THR A 365 10.73 -18.04 -38.40
C THR A 365 9.92 -19.23 -37.90
N ASN A 366 9.16 -19.86 -38.81
CA ASN A 366 8.48 -21.13 -38.54
C ASN A 366 9.26 -22.33 -39.14
N GLU A 367 10.57 -22.11 -39.40
CA GLU A 367 11.49 -23.14 -39.98
C GLU A 367 10.93 -23.79 -41.24
N MET A 368 10.29 -22.99 -42.09
CA MET A 368 9.58 -23.42 -43.33
C MET A 368 8.42 -24.41 -43.10
N LEU A 369 7.96 -24.59 -41.88
CA LEU A 369 6.85 -25.47 -41.53
C LEU A 369 5.50 -24.78 -41.59
N GLY A 370 4.49 -25.45 -42.09
CA GLY A 370 3.10 -24.98 -42.14
C GLY A 370 2.86 -23.79 -43.08
N ALA A 371 1.75 -23.08 -42.89
CA ALA A 371 1.35 -21.95 -43.73
C ALA A 371 2.31 -20.74 -43.58
N ILE A 372 2.73 -20.43 -42.35
CA ILE A 372 3.69 -19.36 -42.09
C ILE A 372 5.03 -19.68 -42.74
N GLY A 373 5.52 -20.92 -42.60
CA GLY A 373 6.76 -21.37 -43.26
C GLY A 373 6.72 -21.34 -44.79
N ARG A 374 5.54 -21.48 -45.38
CA ARG A 374 5.33 -21.32 -46.83
C ARG A 374 5.07 -19.85 -47.27
N ARG A 375 5.19 -18.88 -46.33
CA ARG A 375 4.94 -17.45 -46.53
C ARG A 375 3.49 -17.10 -46.93
N GLU A 376 2.54 -17.93 -46.53
CA GLU A 376 1.12 -17.70 -46.74
C GLU A 376 0.50 -16.77 -45.67
N GLY A 377 1.18 -16.60 -44.53
CA GLY A 377 0.73 -15.78 -43.41
C GLY A 377 1.86 -15.28 -42.52
N ILE A 378 1.51 -14.35 -41.66
CA ILE A 378 2.32 -13.81 -40.57
C ILE A 378 1.50 -13.83 -39.30
N ALA A 379 2.09 -14.18 -38.18
CA ALA A 379 1.42 -14.21 -36.89
C ALA A 379 2.19 -13.42 -35.82
N ALA A 380 1.47 -12.98 -34.79
CA ALA A 380 2.07 -12.42 -33.60
C ALA A 380 1.40 -12.96 -32.34
N GLN A 381 2.19 -13.08 -31.30
CA GLN A 381 1.76 -13.37 -29.93
C GLN A 381 2.23 -12.23 -29.03
N ALA A 382 1.38 -11.77 -28.13
CA ALA A 382 1.72 -10.77 -27.15
C ALA A 382 1.33 -11.20 -25.75
N VAL A 383 2.19 -10.90 -24.79
CA VAL A 383 1.91 -10.98 -23.37
C VAL A 383 2.12 -9.60 -22.77
N ILE A 384 1.17 -9.15 -21.99
CA ILE A 384 1.28 -7.90 -21.24
C ILE A 384 0.99 -8.16 -19.77
N SER A 385 1.75 -7.52 -18.89
CA SER A 385 1.33 -7.30 -17.52
C SER A 385 0.83 -5.87 -17.35
N VAL A 386 -0.28 -5.72 -16.63
CA VAL A 386 -0.84 -4.42 -16.24
C VAL A 386 -0.97 -4.37 -14.73
N TYR A 387 -0.93 -3.19 -14.15
CA TYR A 387 -1.15 -2.98 -12.72
C TYR A 387 -2.29 -2.01 -12.48
N GLU A 388 -2.95 -2.14 -11.33
CA GLU A 388 -3.90 -1.15 -10.84
C GLU A 388 -3.10 0.05 -10.35
N GLY A 389 -3.07 1.14 -11.14
CA GLY A 389 -2.45 2.41 -10.76
C GLY A 389 -3.35 3.20 -9.79
N GLU A 390 -2.76 4.02 -8.94
CA GLU A 390 -3.53 5.07 -8.25
C GLU A 390 -4.04 6.07 -9.31
N VAL A 391 -5.37 6.27 -9.33
CA VAL A 391 -6.03 7.32 -10.12
C VAL A 391 -5.83 8.66 -9.44
#